data_2104da4d309a5d03b031ad8572d668f8
#
_entry.id   2104da4d309a5d03b031ad8572d668f8
#
_cell.length_a   1.000
_cell.length_b   1.000
_cell.length_c   1.000
_cell.angle_alpha   90.00
_cell.angle_beta   90.00
_cell.angle_gamma   90.00
#
_symmetry.space_group_name_H-M   'P 1'
#
loop_
_entity.id
_entity.type
_entity.pdbx_description
1 polymer ?
#
loop_
_entity_poly.entity_id
_entity_poly.type
_entity_poly.pdbx_seq_one_letter_code
_entity_poly.pdbx_strand_id
1 'polypeptide(L)'
;MPPFLALGLRLAPAAPAAFVLTGAARQIVARHPGLMTRLGAYRHSRFALTASDVPLTFLMDLSQEPLTITLHAAPPTADARITGKLAALVGLVHGVWDGDALFFSRDLTIEGDTSAALALRNAIDDAELDLGAEIARLTGPLAGAANRVIALLQSITGVPLSRPAPMEAFR
;
A
#
# COMPACT_ATOMS: atom_id res chain seq x y z
N MET A 1 -1.74 -7.36 -19.03
CA MET A 1 -1.23 -8.45 -18.16
C MET A 1 -1.55 -9.80 -18.78
N PRO A 2 -0.67 -10.80 -18.73
CA PRO A 2 -0.98 -12.15 -19.18
C PRO A 2 -2.11 -12.76 -18.33
N PRO A 3 -3.10 -13.46 -18.94
CA PRO A 3 -4.28 -13.98 -18.24
C PRO A 3 -3.97 -14.99 -17.11
N PHE A 4 -2.83 -15.68 -17.17
CA PHE A 4 -2.39 -16.62 -16.15
C PHE A 4 -1.97 -15.95 -14.83
N LEU A 5 -1.51 -14.68 -14.86
CA LEU A 5 -1.18 -13.93 -13.65
C LEU A 5 -2.44 -13.49 -12.89
N ALA A 6 -3.48 -13.09 -13.63
CA ALA A 6 -4.79 -12.78 -13.05
C ALA A 6 -5.44 -14.03 -12.42
N LEU A 7 -5.24 -15.21 -13.02
CA LEU A 7 -5.71 -16.48 -12.48
C LEU A 7 -4.92 -16.88 -11.22
N GLY A 8 -3.60 -16.71 -11.22
CA GLY A 8 -2.76 -16.98 -10.04
C GLY A 8 -3.11 -16.11 -8.84
N LEU A 9 -3.46 -14.85 -9.07
CA LEU A 9 -3.89 -13.93 -8.01
C LEU A 9 -5.27 -14.29 -7.44
N ARG A 10 -6.17 -14.89 -8.27
CA ARG A 10 -7.47 -15.42 -7.80
C ARG A 10 -7.33 -16.71 -6.99
N LEU A 11 -6.28 -17.48 -7.21
CA LEU A 11 -6.02 -18.76 -6.55
C LEU A 11 -5.08 -18.61 -5.34
N ALA A 12 -4.36 -17.48 -5.21
CA ALA A 12 -3.54 -17.24 -4.03
C ALA A 12 -4.46 -17.08 -2.79
N PRO A 13 -4.18 -17.81 -1.69
CA PRO A 13 -4.97 -17.66 -0.48
C PRO A 13 -4.86 -16.22 0.02
N ALA A 14 -5.93 -15.45 -0.08
CA ALA A 14 -5.98 -14.03 0.31
C ALA A 14 -5.70 -13.85 1.81
N ALA A 15 -6.09 -14.82 2.63
CA ALA A 15 -5.96 -14.76 4.07
C ALA A 15 -4.50 -14.66 4.59
N PRO A 16 -3.53 -15.47 4.13
CA PRO A 16 -2.14 -15.32 4.55
C PRO A 16 -1.54 -13.97 4.12
N ALA A 17 -1.85 -13.48 2.91
CA ALA A 17 -1.37 -12.19 2.44
C ALA A 17 -1.98 -11.04 3.25
N ALA A 18 -3.27 -11.07 3.53
CA ALA A 18 -3.96 -10.11 4.40
C ALA A 18 -3.37 -10.10 5.82
N PHE A 19 -3.04 -11.27 6.37
CA PHE A 19 -2.40 -11.39 7.68
C PHE A 19 -1.02 -10.71 7.71
N VAL A 20 -0.18 -10.97 6.71
CA VAL A 20 1.14 -10.34 6.58
C VAL A 20 1.02 -8.83 6.42
N LEU A 21 0.13 -8.36 5.54
CA LEU A 21 -0.09 -6.92 5.31
C LEU A 21 -0.64 -6.23 6.56
N THR A 22 -1.56 -6.86 7.28
CA THR A 22 -2.07 -6.34 8.55
C THR A 22 -0.95 -6.22 9.58
N GLY A 23 -0.13 -7.24 9.73
CA GLY A 23 1.04 -7.22 10.62
C GLY A 23 2.02 -6.10 10.25
N ALA A 24 2.31 -5.94 8.95
CA ALA A 24 3.13 -4.86 8.43
C ALA A 24 2.57 -3.49 8.78
N ALA A 25 1.30 -3.26 8.48
CA ALA A 25 0.65 -1.98 8.72
C ALA A 25 0.62 -1.60 10.22
N ARG A 26 0.31 -2.57 11.09
CA ARG A 26 0.34 -2.36 12.55
C ARG A 26 1.73 -1.97 13.04
N GLN A 27 2.76 -2.60 12.52
CA GLN A 27 4.14 -2.31 12.91
C GLN A 27 4.61 -0.96 12.38
N ILE A 28 4.21 -0.59 11.15
CA ILE A 28 4.46 0.74 10.58
C ILE A 28 3.80 1.81 11.47
N VAL A 29 2.53 1.65 11.81
CA VAL A 29 1.81 2.61 12.68
C VAL A 29 2.46 2.71 14.07
N ALA A 30 2.90 1.58 14.64
CA ALA A 30 3.58 1.58 15.94
C ALA A 30 4.92 2.32 15.91
N ARG A 31 5.65 2.27 14.77
CA ARG A 31 6.94 2.97 14.61
C ARG A 31 6.79 4.42 14.20
N HIS A 32 5.72 4.74 13.50
CA HIS A 32 5.44 6.07 12.98
C HIS A 32 4.14 6.64 13.58
N PRO A 33 4.12 6.98 14.89
CA PRO A 33 2.91 7.46 15.56
C PRO A 33 2.37 8.76 14.95
N GLY A 34 3.22 9.51 14.24
CA GLY A 34 2.84 10.67 13.45
C GLY A 34 1.81 10.38 12.36
N LEU A 35 1.76 9.15 11.83
CA LEU A 35 0.76 8.75 10.84
C LEU A 35 -0.67 8.97 11.33
N MET A 36 -0.99 8.47 12.53
CA MET A 36 -2.32 8.62 13.11
C MET A 36 -2.64 10.07 13.48
N THR A 37 -1.63 10.84 13.92
CA THR A 37 -1.77 12.27 14.19
C THR A 37 -2.08 13.05 12.90
N ARG A 38 -1.40 12.73 11.80
CA ARG A 38 -1.61 13.35 10.49
C ARG A 38 -2.96 13.03 9.87
N LEU A 39 -3.45 11.80 10.07
CA LEU A 39 -4.81 11.44 9.65
C LEU A 39 -5.88 12.25 10.39
N GLY A 40 -5.61 12.73 11.59
CA GLY A 40 -6.49 13.61 12.33
C GLY A 40 -7.90 13.05 12.50
N ALA A 41 -8.91 13.73 11.94
CA ALA A 41 -10.31 13.30 11.99
C ALA A 41 -10.57 11.97 11.24
N TYR A 42 -9.71 11.60 10.28
CA TYR A 42 -9.86 10.42 9.43
C TYR A 42 -9.18 9.16 9.99
N ARG A 43 -8.63 9.22 11.21
CA ARG A 43 -7.95 8.08 11.86
C ARG A 43 -8.83 6.87 12.13
N HIS A 44 -10.15 6.98 11.95
CA HIS A 44 -11.12 5.89 12.09
C HIS A 44 -11.82 5.58 10.77
N SER A 45 -11.32 6.08 9.65
CA SER A 45 -11.90 5.86 8.34
C SER A 45 -11.45 4.53 7.72
N ARG A 46 -12.23 4.05 6.76
CA ARG A 46 -11.92 2.88 5.93
C ARG A 46 -11.47 3.35 4.56
N PHE A 47 -10.31 2.88 4.14
CA PHE A 47 -9.69 3.24 2.87
C PHE A 47 -9.61 2.02 1.96
N ALA A 48 -10.15 2.11 0.74
CA ALA A 48 -10.05 1.09 -0.27
C ALA A 48 -9.06 1.51 -1.36
N LEU A 49 -7.99 0.71 -1.56
CA LEU A 49 -7.06 0.86 -2.67
C LEU A 49 -7.42 -0.20 -3.71
N THR A 50 -8.03 0.20 -4.82
CA THR A 50 -8.58 -0.70 -5.84
C THR A 50 -7.68 -0.71 -7.07
N ALA A 51 -7.14 -1.86 -7.42
CA ALA A 51 -6.35 -2.01 -8.63
C ALA A 51 -7.28 -2.09 -9.86
N SER A 52 -7.02 -1.28 -10.88
CA SER A 52 -7.81 -1.25 -12.12
C SER A 52 -7.37 -2.30 -13.15
N ASP A 53 -6.16 -2.83 -13.01
CA ASP A 53 -5.55 -3.78 -13.95
C ASP A 53 -5.56 -5.23 -13.44
N VAL A 54 -5.93 -5.45 -12.18
CA VAL A 54 -6.10 -6.77 -11.56
C VAL A 54 -7.32 -6.76 -10.62
N PRO A 55 -8.02 -7.89 -10.43
CA PRO A 55 -9.17 -7.98 -9.53
C PRO A 55 -8.72 -8.02 -8.07
N LEU A 56 -8.19 -6.91 -7.58
CA LEU A 56 -7.64 -6.80 -6.24
C LEU A 56 -7.94 -5.43 -5.63
N THR A 57 -8.55 -5.46 -4.45
CA THR A 57 -8.77 -4.29 -3.61
C THR A 57 -8.21 -4.58 -2.22
N PHE A 58 -7.41 -3.65 -1.73
CA PHE A 58 -6.93 -3.63 -0.35
C PHE A 58 -7.87 -2.73 0.45
N LEU A 59 -8.55 -3.27 1.45
CA LEU A 59 -9.32 -2.48 2.39
C LEU A 59 -8.50 -2.33 3.68
N MET A 60 -8.10 -1.12 3.98
CA MET A 60 -7.49 -0.73 5.24
C MET A 60 -8.58 -0.17 6.15
N ASP A 61 -8.91 -0.90 7.21
CA ASP A 61 -9.93 -0.51 8.18
C ASP A 61 -9.23 0.03 9.44
N LEU A 62 -9.28 1.35 9.61
CA LEU A 62 -8.75 2.06 10.77
C LEU A 62 -9.83 2.29 11.84
N SER A 63 -11.09 1.94 11.57
CA SER A 63 -12.17 2.02 12.57
C SER A 63 -12.03 0.94 13.65
N GLN A 64 -11.23 -0.09 13.37
CA GLN A 64 -10.92 -1.18 14.29
C GLN A 64 -9.60 -0.91 15.01
N GLU A 65 -9.52 -1.24 16.29
CA GLU A 65 -8.28 -1.25 17.06
C GLU A 65 -7.99 -2.67 17.56
N PRO A 66 -6.89 -3.26 17.09
CA PRO A 66 -5.88 -2.77 16.14
C PRO A 66 -6.38 -2.80 14.68
N LEU A 67 -5.88 -1.87 13.87
CA LEU A 67 -6.23 -1.76 12.44
C LEU A 67 -6.11 -3.11 11.70
N THR A 68 -6.89 -3.28 10.64
CA THR A 68 -6.86 -4.48 9.80
C THR A 68 -6.73 -4.14 8.32
N ILE A 69 -6.06 -5.02 7.57
CA ILE A 69 -6.06 -5.01 6.11
C ILE A 69 -6.68 -6.30 5.62
N THR A 70 -7.66 -6.16 4.74
CA THR A 70 -8.31 -7.29 4.06
C THR A 70 -8.19 -7.15 2.54
N LEU A 71 -8.19 -8.28 1.84
CA LEU A 71 -8.08 -8.35 0.39
C LEU A 71 -9.41 -8.82 -0.19
N HIS A 72 -9.88 -8.11 -1.21
CA HIS A 72 -11.16 -8.35 -1.87
C HIS A 72 -10.99 -8.41 -3.38
N ALA A 73 -11.74 -9.30 -4.04
CA ALA A 73 -11.80 -9.36 -5.50
C ALA A 73 -12.73 -8.26 -6.07
N ALA A 74 -13.73 -7.84 -5.29
CA ALA A 74 -14.63 -6.73 -5.62
C ALA A 74 -14.48 -5.63 -4.56
N PRO A 75 -14.65 -4.34 -4.93
CA PRO A 75 -14.46 -3.24 -3.99
C PRO A 75 -15.52 -3.27 -2.87
N PRO A 76 -15.12 -3.38 -1.59
CA PRO A 76 -16.03 -3.28 -0.45
C PRO A 76 -16.43 -1.81 -0.19
N THR A 77 -17.38 -1.60 0.70
CA THR A 77 -17.74 -0.26 1.18
C THR A 77 -16.58 0.34 1.96
N ALA A 78 -16.22 1.58 1.62
CA ALA A 78 -15.16 2.35 2.26
C ALA A 78 -15.56 3.84 2.29
N ASP A 79 -14.94 4.62 3.19
CA ASP A 79 -15.20 6.05 3.29
C ASP A 79 -14.49 6.80 2.15
N ALA A 80 -13.27 6.37 1.80
CA ALA A 80 -12.55 6.84 0.63
C ALA A 80 -12.03 5.66 -0.19
N ARG A 81 -12.08 5.77 -1.51
CA ARG A 81 -11.54 4.80 -2.45
C ARG A 81 -10.57 5.47 -3.41
N ILE A 82 -9.40 4.89 -3.56
CA ILE A 82 -8.38 5.30 -4.53
C ILE A 82 -8.24 4.16 -5.54
N THR A 83 -8.58 4.42 -6.79
CA THR A 83 -8.53 3.44 -7.89
C THR A 83 -7.42 3.82 -8.85
N GLY A 84 -6.58 2.86 -9.21
CA GLY A 84 -5.51 3.04 -10.19
C GLY A 84 -4.84 1.73 -10.55
N LYS A 85 -3.84 1.78 -11.45
CA LYS A 85 -3.03 0.58 -11.73
C LYS A 85 -2.31 0.13 -10.46
N LEU A 86 -2.14 -1.16 -10.27
CA LEU A 86 -1.45 -1.71 -9.09
C LEU A 86 -0.08 -1.04 -8.88
N ALA A 87 0.66 -0.78 -9.97
CA ALA A 87 1.94 -0.08 -9.92
C ALA A 87 1.82 1.33 -9.33
N ALA A 88 0.80 2.08 -9.71
CA ALA A 88 0.55 3.44 -9.21
C ALA A 88 0.16 3.41 -7.72
N LEU A 89 -0.68 2.46 -7.31
CA LEU A 89 -1.07 2.29 -5.90
C LEU A 89 0.12 1.91 -5.02
N VAL A 90 0.99 1.02 -5.49
CA VAL A 90 2.23 0.65 -4.78
C VAL A 90 3.18 1.86 -4.71
N GLY A 91 3.34 2.60 -5.81
CA GLY A 91 4.15 3.82 -5.85
C GLY A 91 3.66 4.89 -4.88
N LEU A 92 2.32 5.06 -4.75
CA LEU A 92 1.69 5.96 -3.79
C LEU A 92 2.06 5.61 -2.34
N VAL A 93 1.98 4.33 -1.99
CA VAL A 93 2.27 3.88 -0.61
C VAL A 93 3.78 3.90 -0.32
N HIS A 94 4.60 3.71 -1.35
CA HIS A 94 6.07 3.69 -1.18
C HIS A 94 6.71 5.09 -1.22
N GLY A 95 5.97 6.12 -1.64
CA GLY A 95 6.48 7.49 -1.73
C GLY A 95 7.66 7.67 -2.73
N VAL A 96 7.82 6.73 -3.69
CA VAL A 96 8.88 6.81 -4.72
C VAL A 96 8.54 7.84 -5.79
N TRP A 97 7.28 8.02 -6.06
CA TRP A 97 6.80 8.99 -7.02
C TRP A 97 6.29 10.22 -6.27
N ASP A 98 6.58 11.38 -6.84
CA ASP A 98 5.99 12.63 -6.34
C ASP A 98 4.47 12.44 -6.26
N GLY A 99 3.95 12.37 -5.02
CA GLY A 99 2.55 12.12 -4.77
C GLY A 99 1.66 13.15 -5.47
N ASP A 100 2.12 14.41 -5.64
CA ASP A 100 1.42 15.44 -6.41
C ASP A 100 1.32 15.04 -7.87
N ALA A 101 2.41 14.56 -8.48
CA ALA A 101 2.40 14.13 -9.87
C ALA A 101 1.44 12.95 -10.08
N LEU A 102 1.33 12.00 -9.14
CA LEU A 102 0.39 10.88 -9.20
C LEU A 102 -1.07 11.32 -9.04
N PHE A 103 -1.35 12.24 -8.11
CA PHE A 103 -2.70 12.75 -7.90
C PHE A 103 -3.19 13.63 -9.06
N PHE A 104 -2.29 14.37 -9.71
CA PHE A 104 -2.60 15.17 -10.89
C PHE A 104 -2.49 14.39 -12.20
N SER A 105 -1.85 13.20 -12.18
CA SER A 105 -1.93 12.30 -13.32
C SER A 105 -3.33 11.70 -13.39
N ARG A 106 -3.82 11.40 -14.58
CA ARG A 106 -5.08 10.68 -14.77
C ARG A 106 -4.99 9.20 -14.41
N ASP A 107 -3.92 8.80 -13.72
CA ASP A 107 -3.66 7.41 -13.36
C ASP A 107 -4.35 6.98 -12.07
N LEU A 108 -4.80 7.95 -11.25
CA LEU A 108 -5.57 7.70 -10.04
C LEU A 108 -6.95 8.37 -10.11
N THR A 109 -7.96 7.66 -9.63
CA THR A 109 -9.32 8.15 -9.42
C THR A 109 -9.67 8.04 -7.95
N ILE A 110 -10.23 9.12 -7.39
CA ILE A 110 -10.66 9.15 -5.98
C ILE A 110 -12.18 9.22 -5.95
N GLU A 111 -12.79 8.36 -5.16
CA GLU A 111 -14.23 8.30 -4.90
C GLU A 111 -14.49 8.36 -3.39
N GLY A 112 -15.65 8.89 -2.99
CA GLY A 112 -16.02 9.08 -1.59
C GLY A 112 -15.40 10.34 -0.99
N ASP A 113 -14.89 10.26 0.24
CA ASP A 113 -14.30 11.40 0.93
C ASP A 113 -12.89 11.71 0.39
N THR A 114 -12.81 12.70 -0.48
CA THR A 114 -11.54 13.16 -1.06
C THR A 114 -10.61 13.78 -0.03
N SER A 115 -11.14 14.36 1.04
CA SER A 115 -10.33 14.94 2.13
C SER A 115 -9.67 13.83 2.95
N ALA A 116 -10.39 12.71 3.17
CA ALA A 116 -9.81 11.52 3.79
C ALA A 116 -8.69 10.93 2.94
N ALA A 117 -8.90 10.80 1.62
CA ALA A 117 -7.86 10.32 0.70
C ALA A 117 -6.61 11.19 0.71
N LEU A 118 -6.78 12.52 0.72
CA LEU A 118 -5.68 13.48 0.81
C LEU A 118 -4.95 13.39 2.15
N ALA A 119 -5.69 13.25 3.26
CA ALA A 119 -5.10 13.07 4.58
C ALA A 119 -4.26 11.78 4.67
N LEU A 120 -4.75 10.68 4.09
CA LEU A 120 -4.00 9.43 4.01
C LEU A 120 -2.71 9.61 3.22
N ARG A 121 -2.78 10.23 2.05
CA ARG A 121 -1.61 10.52 1.23
C ARG A 121 -0.58 11.33 2.01
N ASN A 122 -0.99 12.47 2.59
CA ASN A 122 -0.08 13.33 3.33
C ASN A 122 0.56 12.61 4.53
N ALA A 123 -0.19 11.73 5.19
CA ALA A 123 0.34 10.92 6.29
C ALA A 123 1.42 9.93 5.81
N ILE A 124 1.23 9.31 4.64
CA ILE A 124 2.19 8.38 4.03
C ILE A 124 3.45 9.13 3.57
N ASP A 125 3.28 10.27 2.88
CA ASP A 125 4.39 11.09 2.39
C ASP A 125 5.30 11.56 3.54
N ASP A 126 4.69 12.06 4.62
CA ASP A 126 5.39 12.53 5.82
C ASP A 126 6.13 11.41 6.57
N ALA A 127 5.62 10.19 6.53
CA ALA A 127 6.23 9.06 7.21
C ALA A 127 7.47 8.53 6.48
N GLU A 128 7.72 8.98 5.24
CA GLU A 128 8.87 8.56 4.41
C GLU A 128 9.07 7.03 4.40
N LEU A 129 7.98 6.29 4.22
CA LEU A 129 7.96 4.84 4.35
C LEU A 129 8.86 4.16 3.30
N ASP A 130 9.75 3.30 3.73
CA ASP A 130 10.40 2.28 2.90
C ASP A 130 9.70 0.93 3.10
N LEU A 131 8.71 0.64 2.24
CA LEU A 131 7.94 -0.60 2.33
C LEU A 131 8.82 -1.85 2.23
N GLY A 132 9.88 -1.81 1.41
CA GLY A 132 10.81 -2.92 1.27
C GLY A 132 11.54 -3.21 2.58
N ALA A 133 12.09 -2.16 3.20
CA ALA A 133 12.76 -2.27 4.49
C ALA A 133 11.78 -2.66 5.61
N GLU A 134 10.56 -2.12 5.63
CA GLU A 134 9.54 -2.46 6.62
C GLU A 134 9.11 -3.93 6.50
N ILE A 135 8.82 -4.42 5.29
CA ILE A 135 8.47 -5.83 5.06
C ILE A 135 9.65 -6.75 5.37
N ALA A 136 10.88 -6.39 4.99
CA ALA A 136 12.07 -7.18 5.30
C ALA A 136 12.29 -7.36 6.80
N ARG A 137 12.00 -6.33 7.60
CA ARG A 137 12.11 -6.37 9.06
C ARG A 137 11.05 -7.25 9.73
N LEU A 138 9.86 -7.34 9.12
CA LEU A 138 8.74 -8.12 9.69
C LEU A 138 8.96 -9.63 9.64
N THR A 139 9.77 -10.07 8.72
CA THR A 139 9.73 -11.45 8.28
C THR A 139 10.73 -12.37 8.95
N GLY A 140 11.70 -11.86 9.75
CA GLY A 140 12.64 -12.72 10.46
C GLY A 140 13.00 -14.00 9.68
N PRO A 141 12.67 -15.20 10.19
CA PRO A 141 12.92 -16.45 9.50
C PRO A 141 12.11 -16.63 8.19
N LEU A 142 11.05 -15.83 7.98
CA LEU A 142 10.24 -15.80 6.76
C LEU A 142 10.71 -14.75 5.75
N ALA A 143 11.82 -14.06 6.01
CA ALA A 143 12.39 -13.04 5.14
C ALA A 143 12.57 -13.51 3.69
N GLY A 144 12.96 -14.77 3.50
CA GLY A 144 13.08 -15.35 2.17
C GLY A 144 11.77 -15.41 1.39
N ALA A 145 10.65 -15.71 2.06
CA ALA A 145 9.33 -15.74 1.43
C ALA A 145 8.83 -14.32 1.11
N ALA A 146 9.02 -13.38 2.02
CA ALA A 146 8.64 -11.98 1.80
C ALA A 146 9.48 -11.34 0.69
N ASN A 147 10.78 -11.58 0.64
CA ASN A 147 11.65 -11.09 -0.43
C ASN A 147 11.21 -11.64 -1.81
N ARG A 148 10.74 -12.89 -1.88
CA ARG A 148 10.16 -13.44 -3.12
C ARG A 148 8.87 -12.74 -3.53
N VAL A 149 8.00 -12.43 -2.56
CA VAL A 149 6.76 -11.66 -2.81
C VAL A 149 7.11 -10.23 -3.27
N ILE A 150 8.06 -9.57 -2.62
CA ILE A 150 8.55 -8.25 -3.03
C ILE A 150 9.13 -8.30 -4.44
N ALA A 151 10.02 -9.26 -4.74
CA ALA A 151 10.61 -9.42 -6.06
C ALA A 151 9.55 -9.69 -7.13
N LEU A 152 8.53 -10.50 -6.82
CA LEU A 152 7.40 -10.75 -7.70
C LEU A 152 6.59 -9.48 -7.95
N LEU A 153 6.26 -8.72 -6.90
CA LEU A 153 5.57 -7.44 -7.03
C LEU A 153 6.39 -6.44 -7.85
N GLN A 154 7.68 -6.32 -7.62
CA GLN A 154 8.57 -5.48 -8.42
C GLN A 154 8.60 -5.91 -9.89
N SER A 155 8.64 -7.22 -10.17
CA SER A 155 8.64 -7.72 -11.54
C SER A 155 7.32 -7.49 -12.28
N ILE A 156 6.20 -7.50 -11.55
CA ILE A 156 4.86 -7.28 -12.11
C ILE A 156 4.56 -5.79 -12.27
N THR A 157 4.93 -4.98 -11.28
CA THR A 157 4.59 -3.55 -11.23
C THR A 157 5.65 -2.67 -11.89
N GLY A 158 6.90 -3.15 -11.98
CA GLY A 158 8.05 -2.34 -12.40
C GLY A 158 8.44 -1.24 -11.40
N VAL A 159 7.80 -1.19 -10.24
CA VAL A 159 8.09 -0.20 -9.19
C VAL A 159 9.13 -0.75 -8.23
N PRO A 160 10.28 -0.06 -8.02
CA PRO A 160 11.24 -0.46 -7.01
C PRO A 160 10.62 -0.28 -5.63
N LEU A 161 10.50 -1.38 -4.86
CA LEU A 161 9.96 -1.36 -3.49
C LEU A 161 11.04 -1.09 -2.43
N SER A 162 12.28 -0.84 -2.86
CA SER A 162 13.39 -0.41 -2.00
C SER A 162 13.83 0.98 -2.44
N ARG A 163 13.95 1.92 -1.51
CA ARG A 163 14.54 3.23 -1.83
C ARG A 163 15.98 3.03 -2.28
N PRO A 164 16.42 3.64 -3.40
CA PRO A 164 17.82 3.67 -3.72
C PRO A 164 18.58 4.37 -2.58
N ALA A 165 19.70 3.79 -2.16
CA ALA A 165 20.57 4.44 -1.18
C ALA A 165 20.86 5.88 -1.65
N PRO A 166 20.86 6.89 -0.75
CA PRO A 166 21.22 8.24 -1.12
C PRO A 166 22.59 8.18 -1.79
N MET A 167 22.68 8.70 -3.04
CA MET A 167 23.97 8.84 -3.72
C MET A 167 24.85 9.67 -2.81
N GLU A 168 25.89 9.06 -2.25
CA GLU A 168 26.93 9.83 -1.56
C GLU A 168 27.42 10.89 -2.55
N ALA A 169 27.17 12.15 -2.19
CA ALA A 169 27.68 13.26 -2.96
C ALA A 169 29.21 13.10 -3.03
N PHE A 170 29.70 12.87 -4.22
CA PHE A 170 31.13 12.90 -4.50
C PHE A 170 31.67 14.22 -3.97
N ARG A 171 32.50 14.13 -2.92
CA ARG A 171 33.40 15.22 -2.49
C ARG A 171 34.53 15.32 -3.46
#